data_4dea84b27c80c0c5cd671240a007618d
#
_entry.id   4dea84b27c80c0c5cd671240a007618d
#
_cell.length_a   1.000
_cell.length_b   1.000
_cell.length_c   1.000
_cell.angle_alpha   90.00
_cell.angle_beta   90.00
_cell.angle_gamma   90.00
#
_symmetry.space_group_name_H-M   'P 1'
#
loop_
_entity.id
_entity.type
_entity.pdbx_description
1 polymer ?
#
loop_
_entity_poly.entity_id
_entity_poly.type
_entity_poly.pdbx_seq_one_letter_code
_entity_poly.pdbx_strand_id
1 'polypeptide(L)'
;MTTTKLFVIVKILLAIILIGTICAVVLIIYLFKGDIKARVPGYVKKEYNLSKYEVENRPVYVMEPKEGVTNDLVIMYVHGGSYVADLEKEHWKTCGDIINQLGCTIILPDYPLTPKYNYKDTINMMEALYKKVIQQVEPSNLVVMGDSAGGGLALALVEKMGEENITMPNQTILISPWLDVRMNNPKIAEIEENDPMLNKSALKLAGENYAGKDGIDSYLVNPVDGPLDKLQNVSIFTGTYDILNEDVDVLKERAEKVGTNINVYETEQATHIWLLYKYKDKENDPLVQEPYKQMIELLKNN
;
A
#
# COMPACT_ATOMS: atom_id res chain seq x y z
N MET A 1 0.05 -21.12 56.40
CA MET A 1 -0.58 -20.43 55.24
C MET A 1 -1.95 -21.03 55.05
N THR A 2 -3.04 -20.26 55.08
CA THR A 2 -4.37 -20.79 54.93
C THR A 2 -4.59 -21.32 53.49
N THR A 3 -5.33 -22.43 53.33
CA THR A 3 -5.68 -23.03 52.04
C THR A 3 -6.18 -21.96 51.00
N THR A 4 -6.89 -20.95 51.44
CA THR A 4 -7.36 -19.83 50.63
C THR A 4 -6.22 -18.98 50.05
N LYS A 5 -5.16 -18.69 50.84
CA LYS A 5 -3.99 -17.92 50.36
C LYS A 5 -3.19 -18.72 49.34
N LEU A 6 -3.04 -20.04 49.52
CA LEU A 6 -2.36 -20.91 48.55
C LEU A 6 -3.13 -20.95 47.22
N PHE A 7 -4.45 -21.04 47.25
CA PHE A 7 -5.31 -21.09 46.07
C PHE A 7 -5.24 -19.77 45.27
N VAL A 8 -5.20 -18.62 45.92
CA VAL A 8 -5.01 -17.32 45.28
C VAL A 8 -3.65 -17.23 44.59
N ILE A 9 -2.57 -17.63 45.29
CA ILE A 9 -1.22 -17.64 44.72
C ILE A 9 -1.13 -18.51 43.49
N VAL A 10 -1.72 -19.71 43.51
CA VAL A 10 -1.74 -20.64 42.34
C VAL A 10 -2.49 -20.01 41.17
N LYS A 11 -3.63 -19.34 41.39
CA LYS A 11 -4.36 -18.63 40.31
C LYS A 11 -3.54 -17.51 39.71
N ILE A 12 -2.84 -16.73 40.53
CA ILE A 12 -1.98 -15.63 40.05
C ILE A 12 -0.82 -16.20 39.20
N LEU A 13 -0.18 -17.28 39.66
CA LEU A 13 0.91 -17.92 38.91
C LEU A 13 0.42 -18.48 37.58
N LEU A 14 -0.75 -19.12 37.53
CA LEU A 14 -1.36 -19.63 36.29
C LEU A 14 -1.70 -18.47 35.34
N ALA A 15 -2.21 -17.35 35.83
CA ALA A 15 -2.48 -16.17 35.00
C ALA A 15 -1.20 -15.57 34.43
N ILE A 16 -0.11 -15.49 35.20
CA ILE A 16 1.20 -15.01 34.73
C ILE A 16 1.77 -15.93 33.64
N ILE A 17 1.68 -17.26 33.83
CA ILE A 17 2.13 -18.22 32.82
C ILE A 17 1.30 -18.09 31.55
N LEU A 18 -0.02 -17.96 31.66
CA LEU A 18 -0.92 -17.80 30.50
C LEU A 18 -0.60 -16.50 29.73
N ILE A 19 -0.41 -15.37 30.43
CA ILE A 19 -0.02 -14.11 29.80
C ILE A 19 1.35 -14.24 29.12
N GLY A 20 2.33 -14.86 29.78
CA GLY A 20 3.65 -15.11 29.21
C GLY A 20 3.62 -15.97 27.95
N THR A 21 2.78 -17.03 27.93
CA THR A 21 2.60 -17.88 26.73
C THR A 21 1.91 -17.13 25.60
N ILE A 22 0.88 -16.33 25.88
CA ILE A 22 0.20 -15.49 24.88
C ILE A 22 1.20 -14.48 24.30
N CYS A 23 1.96 -13.79 25.13
CA CYS A 23 2.98 -12.84 24.67
C CYS A 23 4.05 -13.53 23.79
N ALA A 24 4.51 -14.73 24.18
CA ALA A 24 5.46 -15.49 23.38
C ALA A 24 4.90 -15.92 22.03
N VAL A 25 3.64 -16.37 21.97
CA VAL A 25 2.96 -16.73 20.73
C VAL A 25 2.77 -15.50 19.83
N VAL A 26 2.33 -14.38 20.39
CA VAL A 26 2.20 -13.10 19.65
C VAL A 26 3.55 -12.66 19.11
N LEU A 27 4.63 -12.74 19.90
CA LEU A 27 5.98 -12.41 19.47
C LEU A 27 6.45 -13.34 18.33
N ILE A 28 6.20 -14.64 18.43
CA ILE A 28 6.54 -15.60 17.39
C ILE A 28 5.77 -15.27 16.10
N ILE A 29 4.46 -15.05 16.18
CA ILE A 29 3.64 -14.65 15.04
C ILE A 29 4.19 -13.37 14.43
N TYR A 30 4.53 -12.37 15.26
CA TYR A 30 5.11 -11.11 14.80
C TYR A 30 6.46 -11.33 14.10
N LEU A 31 7.38 -12.13 14.66
CA LEU A 31 8.70 -12.38 14.07
C LEU A 31 8.64 -13.16 12.75
N PHE A 32 7.63 -13.99 12.54
CA PHE A 32 7.47 -14.77 11.32
C PHE A 32 6.51 -14.14 10.30
N LYS A 33 5.83 -13.05 10.66
CA LYS A 33 4.83 -12.41 9.79
C LYS A 33 5.41 -12.01 8.44
N GLY A 34 6.62 -11.47 8.41
CA GLY A 34 7.28 -11.05 7.16
C GLY A 34 7.70 -12.20 6.22
N ASP A 35 7.62 -13.47 6.67
CA ASP A 35 7.88 -14.67 5.84
C ASP A 35 6.61 -15.27 5.23
N ILE A 36 5.45 -14.88 5.74
CA ILE A 36 4.17 -15.38 5.22
C ILE A 36 3.98 -14.78 3.83
N LYS A 37 3.76 -15.62 2.85
CA LYS A 37 3.44 -15.20 1.49
C LYS A 37 1.94 -14.99 1.35
N ALA A 38 1.54 -14.01 0.55
CA ALA A 38 0.15 -13.66 0.34
C ALA A 38 -0.72 -14.87 -0.08
N ARG A 39 -1.88 -14.98 0.54
CA ARG A 39 -2.84 -16.04 0.24
C ARG A 39 -3.77 -15.61 -0.89
N VAL A 40 -3.65 -16.28 -2.03
CA VAL A 40 -4.56 -16.07 -3.16
C VAL A 40 -5.96 -16.61 -2.83
N PRO A 41 -7.02 -15.78 -2.87
CA PRO A 41 -8.39 -16.25 -2.68
C PRO A 41 -8.82 -17.26 -3.76
N GLY A 42 -9.64 -18.25 -3.38
CA GLY A 42 -10.04 -19.31 -4.31
C GLY A 42 -10.80 -18.83 -5.56
N TYR A 43 -11.58 -17.75 -5.43
CA TYR A 43 -12.32 -17.16 -6.55
C TYR A 43 -11.38 -16.58 -7.61
N VAL A 44 -10.24 -15.99 -7.22
CA VAL A 44 -9.28 -15.40 -8.16
C VAL A 44 -8.79 -16.44 -9.16
N LYS A 45 -8.42 -17.63 -8.69
CA LYS A 45 -7.99 -18.73 -9.57
C LYS A 45 -9.09 -19.25 -10.49
N LYS A 46 -10.35 -19.06 -10.10
CA LYS A 46 -11.51 -19.50 -10.88
C LYS A 46 -11.90 -18.48 -11.97
N GLU A 47 -11.87 -17.20 -11.60
CA GLU A 47 -12.43 -16.11 -12.42
C GLU A 47 -11.39 -15.44 -13.31
N TYR A 48 -10.09 -15.60 -13.01
CA TYR A 48 -8.99 -14.95 -13.74
C TYR A 48 -7.91 -15.96 -14.13
N ASN A 49 -7.14 -15.63 -15.15
CA ASN A 49 -5.87 -16.26 -15.44
C ASN A 49 -4.84 -15.71 -14.44
N LEU A 50 -4.32 -16.57 -13.59
CA LEU A 50 -3.34 -16.21 -12.58
C LEU A 50 -2.06 -17.00 -12.79
N SER A 51 -0.98 -16.29 -13.05
CA SER A 51 0.38 -16.83 -13.06
C SER A 51 1.22 -16.20 -11.94
N LYS A 52 2.39 -16.75 -11.67
CA LYS A 52 3.35 -16.18 -10.73
C LYS A 52 4.78 -16.51 -11.13
N TYR A 53 5.67 -15.59 -10.80
CA TYR A 53 7.12 -15.78 -10.84
C TYR A 53 7.75 -15.20 -9.55
N GLU A 54 9.05 -15.30 -9.41
CA GLU A 54 9.74 -14.73 -8.25
C GLU A 54 10.72 -13.63 -8.67
N VAL A 55 10.80 -12.59 -7.83
CA VAL A 55 11.81 -11.53 -7.87
C VAL A 55 12.37 -11.40 -6.47
N GLU A 56 13.69 -11.45 -6.30
CA GLU A 56 14.36 -11.40 -4.98
C GLU A 56 13.74 -12.39 -3.97
N ASN A 57 13.44 -13.62 -4.42
CA ASN A 57 12.80 -14.69 -3.63
C ASN A 57 11.38 -14.37 -3.11
N ARG A 58 10.74 -13.34 -3.65
CA ARG A 58 9.34 -12.98 -3.33
C ARG A 58 8.43 -13.23 -4.53
N PRO A 59 7.20 -13.72 -4.29
CA PRO A 59 6.23 -13.93 -5.36
C PRO A 59 5.82 -12.62 -6.00
N VAL A 60 5.65 -12.66 -7.31
CA VAL A 60 4.95 -11.65 -8.10
C VAL A 60 3.82 -12.35 -8.82
N TYR A 61 2.61 -11.96 -8.53
CA TYR A 61 1.43 -12.51 -9.19
C TYR A 61 1.10 -11.67 -10.43
N VAL A 62 0.72 -12.34 -11.52
CA VAL A 62 0.19 -11.69 -12.73
C VAL A 62 -1.23 -12.16 -12.91
N MET A 63 -2.15 -11.22 -12.94
CA MET A 63 -3.59 -11.45 -13.02
C MET A 63 -4.13 -10.84 -14.32
N GLU A 64 -4.85 -11.64 -15.08
CA GLU A 64 -5.36 -11.30 -16.42
C GLU A 64 -6.82 -11.75 -16.58
N PRO A 65 -7.57 -11.16 -17.52
CA PRO A 65 -8.92 -11.61 -17.82
C PRO A 65 -8.94 -13.10 -18.21
N LYS A 66 -10.00 -13.81 -17.83
CA LYS A 66 -10.15 -15.24 -18.12
C LYS A 66 -10.16 -15.52 -19.62
N GLU A 67 -10.79 -14.64 -20.38
CA GLU A 67 -10.97 -14.75 -21.84
C GLU A 67 -9.78 -14.20 -22.64
N GLY A 68 -8.73 -13.78 -21.96
CA GLY A 68 -7.54 -13.18 -22.55
C GLY A 68 -7.52 -11.65 -22.46
N VAL A 69 -6.32 -11.11 -22.57
CA VAL A 69 -6.06 -9.65 -22.52
C VAL A 69 -6.59 -8.98 -23.79
N THR A 70 -7.29 -7.86 -23.64
CA THR A 70 -7.87 -7.08 -24.74
C THR A 70 -7.35 -5.64 -24.78
N ASN A 71 -6.50 -5.25 -23.82
CA ASN A 71 -5.91 -3.92 -23.70
C ASN A 71 -4.43 -4.08 -23.28
N ASP A 72 -3.53 -3.39 -23.96
CA ASP A 72 -2.09 -3.45 -23.70
C ASP A 72 -1.66 -2.78 -22.37
N LEU A 73 -2.59 -2.16 -21.66
CA LEU A 73 -2.38 -1.57 -20.35
C LEU A 73 -1.88 -2.61 -19.34
N VAL A 74 -0.79 -2.28 -18.66
CA VAL A 74 -0.23 -3.06 -17.57
C VAL A 74 -0.18 -2.20 -16.31
N ILE A 75 -0.80 -2.66 -15.24
CA ILE A 75 -0.80 -1.98 -13.95
C ILE A 75 0.09 -2.75 -12.97
N MET A 76 1.14 -2.13 -12.47
CA MET A 76 1.89 -2.65 -11.33
C MET A 76 1.22 -2.11 -10.05
N TYR A 77 0.42 -2.96 -9.41
CA TYR A 77 -0.35 -2.59 -8.21
C TYR A 77 0.40 -2.95 -6.94
N VAL A 78 0.76 -1.94 -6.16
CA VAL A 78 1.49 -2.04 -4.89
C VAL A 78 0.50 -1.94 -3.74
N HIS A 79 0.31 -3.02 -3.00
CA HIS A 79 -0.71 -3.09 -1.95
C HIS A 79 -0.35 -2.32 -0.69
N GLY A 80 -1.36 -1.85 0.03
CA GLY A 80 -1.25 -1.27 1.35
C GLY A 80 -1.07 -2.29 2.47
N GLY A 81 -1.28 -1.84 3.71
CA GLY A 81 -1.19 -2.68 4.92
C GLY A 81 -0.05 -2.31 5.85
N SER A 82 0.32 -1.01 5.90
CA SER A 82 1.29 -0.43 6.83
C SER A 82 2.65 -1.14 6.83
N TYR A 83 3.04 -1.73 5.71
CA TYR A 83 4.26 -2.56 5.54
C TYR A 83 4.30 -3.81 6.42
N VAL A 84 3.18 -4.19 7.07
CA VAL A 84 3.06 -5.37 7.95
C VAL A 84 2.02 -6.38 7.50
N ALA A 85 1.04 -6.00 6.68
CA ALA A 85 -0.01 -6.88 6.17
C ALA A 85 0.25 -7.26 4.72
N ASP A 86 -0.09 -8.50 4.36
CA ASP A 86 -0.01 -9.03 3.00
C ASP A 86 -1.16 -8.50 2.12
N LEU A 87 -1.17 -8.91 0.83
CA LEU A 87 -2.30 -8.75 -0.08
C LEU A 87 -3.60 -9.28 0.54
N GLU A 88 -4.52 -8.39 0.84
CA GLU A 88 -5.83 -8.71 1.41
C GLU A 88 -6.88 -8.97 0.33
N LYS A 89 -8.04 -9.48 0.73
CA LYS A 89 -9.14 -9.82 -0.18
C LYS A 89 -9.62 -8.60 -0.99
N GLU A 90 -9.60 -7.45 -0.38
CA GLU A 90 -10.01 -6.17 -0.98
C GLU A 90 -9.10 -5.78 -2.15
N HIS A 91 -7.79 -5.93 -2.04
CA HIS A 91 -6.85 -5.69 -3.15
C HIS A 91 -7.15 -6.61 -4.34
N TRP A 92 -7.34 -7.92 -4.10
CA TRP A 92 -7.69 -8.87 -5.15
C TRP A 92 -9.01 -8.54 -5.84
N LYS A 93 -10.01 -8.04 -5.09
CA LYS A 93 -11.31 -7.62 -5.64
C LYS A 93 -11.18 -6.37 -6.50
N THR A 94 -10.48 -5.36 -6.00
CA THR A 94 -10.26 -4.12 -6.74
C THR A 94 -9.52 -4.37 -8.03
N CYS A 95 -8.45 -5.17 -7.99
CA CYS A 95 -7.71 -5.57 -9.19
C CYS A 95 -8.59 -6.35 -10.17
N GLY A 96 -9.40 -7.27 -9.66
CA GLY A 96 -10.35 -8.01 -10.50
C GLY A 96 -11.39 -7.13 -11.17
N ASP A 97 -11.92 -6.13 -10.47
CA ASP A 97 -12.87 -5.18 -11.04
C ASP A 97 -12.22 -4.30 -12.13
N ILE A 98 -11.01 -3.82 -11.90
CA ILE A 98 -10.23 -3.08 -12.91
C ILE A 98 -10.03 -3.95 -14.15
N ILE A 99 -9.62 -5.21 -13.99
CA ILE A 99 -9.45 -6.16 -15.10
C ILE A 99 -10.74 -6.35 -15.86
N ASN A 100 -11.87 -6.53 -15.17
CA ASN A 100 -13.18 -6.74 -15.81
C ASN A 100 -13.64 -5.52 -16.60
N GLN A 101 -13.25 -4.31 -16.20
CA GLN A 101 -13.63 -3.08 -16.90
C GLN A 101 -12.69 -2.71 -18.05
N LEU A 102 -11.41 -3.05 -17.93
CA LEU A 102 -10.37 -2.59 -18.86
C LEU A 102 -9.78 -3.69 -19.74
N GLY A 103 -9.94 -4.95 -19.38
CA GLY A 103 -9.32 -6.06 -20.11
C GLY A 103 -7.79 -6.09 -20.06
N CYS A 104 -7.20 -5.48 -19.03
CA CYS A 104 -5.77 -5.25 -18.86
C CYS A 104 -5.07 -6.36 -18.05
N THR A 105 -3.73 -6.27 -17.95
CA THR A 105 -2.91 -7.09 -17.06
C THR A 105 -2.59 -6.34 -15.78
N ILE A 106 -2.69 -7.01 -14.62
CA ILE A 106 -2.23 -6.45 -13.33
C ILE A 106 -1.12 -7.32 -12.74
N ILE A 107 -0.02 -6.66 -12.38
CA ILE A 107 1.14 -7.24 -11.68
C ILE A 107 1.05 -6.88 -10.21
N LEU A 108 1.02 -7.88 -9.33
CA LEU A 108 0.84 -7.75 -7.88
C LEU A 108 2.07 -8.31 -7.17
N PRO A 109 3.03 -7.45 -6.78
CA PRO A 109 4.17 -7.89 -5.97
C PRO A 109 3.76 -8.20 -4.53
N ASP A 110 4.18 -9.35 -4.03
CA ASP A 110 4.13 -9.71 -2.61
C ASP A 110 5.49 -9.31 -2.00
N TYR A 111 5.67 -8.00 -1.80
CA TYR A 111 6.95 -7.43 -1.39
C TYR A 111 7.33 -7.78 0.06
N PRO A 112 8.64 -7.69 0.45
CA PRO A 112 9.10 -7.95 1.80
C PRO A 112 8.44 -7.05 2.84
N LEU A 113 7.98 -7.65 3.96
CA LEU A 113 7.25 -6.97 5.03
C LEU A 113 8.02 -6.94 6.35
N THR A 114 7.72 -5.93 7.16
CA THR A 114 8.23 -5.85 8.54
C THR A 114 7.56 -6.90 9.43
N PRO A 115 8.18 -7.28 10.54
CA PRO A 115 9.45 -6.79 11.12
C PRO A 115 10.68 -7.51 10.59
N LYS A 116 10.53 -8.54 9.77
CA LYS A 116 11.67 -9.34 9.28
C LYS A 116 12.52 -8.56 8.29
N TYR A 117 11.87 -7.78 7.44
CA TYR A 117 12.47 -6.97 6.40
C TYR A 117 12.24 -5.48 6.68
N ASN A 118 13.04 -4.62 6.08
CA ASN A 118 12.88 -3.17 6.16
C ASN A 118 12.80 -2.55 4.75
N TYR A 119 12.73 -1.23 4.68
CA TYR A 119 12.57 -0.50 3.41
C TYR A 119 13.63 -0.85 2.35
N LYS A 120 14.87 -1.19 2.75
CA LYS A 120 15.93 -1.53 1.81
C LYS A 120 15.61 -2.83 1.06
N ASP A 121 15.15 -3.84 1.78
CA ASP A 121 14.75 -5.12 1.19
C ASP A 121 13.56 -4.91 0.25
N THR A 122 12.58 -4.11 0.69
CA THR A 122 11.36 -3.80 -0.07
C THR A 122 11.69 -3.03 -1.34
N ILE A 123 12.45 -1.95 -1.25
CA ILE A 123 12.86 -1.13 -2.40
C ILE A 123 13.70 -1.93 -3.38
N ASN A 124 14.66 -2.75 -2.90
CA ASN A 124 15.48 -3.59 -3.76
C ASN A 124 14.64 -4.56 -4.60
N MET A 125 13.66 -5.21 -3.99
CA MET A 125 12.73 -6.10 -4.69
C MET A 125 11.88 -5.34 -5.72
N MET A 126 11.32 -4.19 -5.33
CA MET A 126 10.45 -3.39 -6.18
C MET A 126 11.21 -2.78 -7.37
N GLU A 127 12.44 -2.31 -7.16
CA GLU A 127 13.33 -1.84 -8.21
C GLU A 127 13.68 -2.94 -9.21
N ALA A 128 14.06 -4.13 -8.71
CA ALA A 128 14.34 -5.28 -9.57
C ALA A 128 13.11 -5.70 -10.39
N LEU A 129 11.92 -5.66 -9.78
CA LEU A 129 10.67 -5.92 -10.47
C LEU A 129 10.40 -4.86 -11.54
N TYR A 130 10.49 -3.58 -11.20
CA TYR A 130 10.23 -2.48 -12.13
C TYR A 130 11.16 -2.56 -13.36
N LYS A 131 12.47 -2.74 -13.14
CA LYS A 131 13.46 -2.90 -14.22
C LYS A 131 13.16 -4.10 -15.13
N LYS A 132 12.57 -5.17 -14.58
CA LYS A 132 12.13 -6.33 -15.36
C LYS A 132 10.88 -6.03 -16.17
N VAL A 133 9.92 -5.31 -15.58
CA VAL A 133 8.65 -4.94 -16.25
C VAL A 133 8.89 -4.04 -17.45
N ILE A 134 9.70 -2.99 -17.31
CA ILE A 134 9.99 -2.04 -18.41
C ILE A 134 10.80 -2.64 -19.57
N GLN A 135 11.36 -3.86 -19.41
CA GLN A 135 11.96 -4.59 -20.52
C GLN A 135 10.93 -5.33 -21.38
N GLN A 136 9.71 -5.47 -20.91
CA GLN A 136 8.66 -6.28 -21.53
C GLN A 136 7.39 -5.48 -21.86
N VAL A 137 7.23 -4.32 -21.23
CA VAL A 137 6.06 -3.45 -21.34
C VAL A 137 6.52 -2.09 -21.85
N GLU A 138 5.87 -1.60 -22.90
CA GLU A 138 6.11 -0.24 -23.38
C GLU A 138 5.75 0.76 -22.27
N PRO A 139 6.62 1.73 -21.96
CA PRO A 139 6.38 2.69 -20.88
C PRO A 139 5.04 3.43 -20.99
N SER A 140 4.59 3.72 -22.22
CA SER A 140 3.29 4.31 -22.50
C SER A 140 2.11 3.49 -22.02
N ASN A 141 2.30 2.18 -21.83
CA ASN A 141 1.27 1.25 -21.39
C ASN A 141 1.41 0.86 -19.91
N LEU A 142 2.41 1.42 -19.21
CA LEU A 142 2.69 1.07 -17.81
C LEU A 142 2.12 2.12 -16.85
N VAL A 143 1.30 1.65 -15.92
CA VAL A 143 0.85 2.42 -14.75
C VAL A 143 1.43 1.79 -13.49
N VAL A 144 1.98 2.62 -12.60
CA VAL A 144 2.30 2.23 -11.22
C VAL A 144 1.19 2.74 -10.32
N MET A 145 0.55 1.85 -9.60
CA MET A 145 -0.60 2.16 -8.75
C MET A 145 -0.39 1.58 -7.36
N GLY A 146 -0.86 2.25 -6.32
CA GLY A 146 -0.79 1.70 -4.97
C GLY A 146 -1.70 2.42 -3.99
N ASP A 147 -2.02 1.75 -2.89
CA ASP A 147 -2.85 2.26 -1.82
C ASP A 147 -2.09 2.34 -0.49
N SER A 148 -2.40 3.32 0.36
CA SER A 148 -1.86 3.43 1.72
C SER A 148 -0.31 3.37 1.74
N ALA A 149 0.27 2.46 2.51
CA ALA A 149 1.71 2.17 2.51
C ALA A 149 2.23 1.78 1.11
N GLY A 150 1.44 1.04 0.33
CA GLY A 150 1.76 0.72 -1.06
C GLY A 150 1.76 1.94 -1.97
N GLY A 151 0.90 2.93 -1.69
CA GLY A 151 0.92 4.24 -2.36
C GLY A 151 2.20 5.01 -2.07
N GLY A 152 2.65 5.04 -0.82
CA GLY A 152 3.94 5.63 -0.45
C GLY A 152 5.12 4.90 -1.12
N LEU A 153 5.11 3.56 -1.10
CA LEU A 153 6.14 2.74 -1.76
C LEU A 153 6.15 2.94 -3.29
N ALA A 154 4.98 3.06 -3.91
CA ALA A 154 4.86 3.33 -5.34
C ALA A 154 5.48 4.67 -5.71
N LEU A 155 5.20 5.72 -4.94
CA LEU A 155 5.79 7.05 -5.16
C LEU A 155 7.31 7.02 -4.96
N ALA A 156 7.80 6.47 -3.84
CA ALA A 156 9.24 6.34 -3.56
C ALA A 156 10.00 5.58 -4.66
N LEU A 157 9.37 4.52 -5.20
CA LEU A 157 9.94 3.78 -6.33
C LEU A 157 10.04 4.64 -7.57
N VAL A 158 8.98 5.35 -7.95
CA VAL A 158 8.95 6.18 -9.16
C VAL A 158 9.92 7.37 -9.03
N GLU A 159 10.01 8.00 -7.86
CA GLU A 159 11.01 9.03 -7.55
C GLU A 159 12.45 8.50 -7.74
N LYS A 160 12.73 7.31 -7.19
CA LYS A 160 14.04 6.67 -7.37
C LYS A 160 14.33 6.37 -8.83
N MET A 161 13.36 5.89 -9.60
CA MET A 161 13.54 5.64 -11.04
C MET A 161 13.88 6.93 -11.78
N GLY A 162 13.19 8.04 -11.44
CA GLY A 162 13.48 9.36 -11.98
C GLY A 162 14.88 9.84 -11.64
N GLU A 163 15.31 9.73 -10.39
CA GLU A 163 16.65 10.10 -9.93
C GLU A 163 17.75 9.30 -10.67
N GLU A 164 17.53 8.00 -10.89
CA GLU A 164 18.45 7.12 -11.61
C GLU A 164 18.35 7.28 -13.15
N ASN A 165 17.51 8.17 -13.67
CA ASN A 165 17.22 8.34 -15.10
C ASN A 165 16.76 7.03 -15.78
N ILE A 166 16.02 6.21 -15.07
CA ILE A 166 15.36 5.02 -15.59
C ILE A 166 14.04 5.45 -16.23
N THR A 167 13.64 4.78 -17.29
CA THR A 167 12.38 5.05 -17.98
C THR A 167 11.20 5.05 -17.01
N MET A 168 10.41 6.13 -17.03
CA MET A 168 9.28 6.35 -16.14
C MET A 168 8.01 5.64 -16.64
N PRO A 169 7.08 5.27 -15.75
CA PRO A 169 5.76 4.81 -16.17
C PRO A 169 4.99 5.97 -16.80
N ASN A 170 4.00 5.66 -17.65
CA ASN A 170 3.14 6.69 -18.23
C ASN A 170 2.33 7.44 -17.17
N GLN A 171 1.89 6.73 -16.14
CA GLN A 171 1.09 7.30 -15.06
C GLN A 171 1.39 6.65 -13.71
N THR A 172 1.23 7.44 -12.64
CA THR A 172 1.26 6.96 -11.25
C THR A 172 -0.06 7.31 -10.57
N ILE A 173 -0.78 6.31 -10.03
CA ILE A 173 -2.06 6.51 -9.34
C ILE A 173 -1.92 6.07 -7.89
N LEU A 174 -2.17 6.97 -6.96
CA LEU A 174 -2.04 6.74 -5.52
C LEU A 174 -3.41 6.87 -4.84
N ILE A 175 -3.75 5.93 -3.99
CA ILE A 175 -5.00 5.94 -3.21
C ILE A 175 -4.63 6.06 -1.74
N SER A 176 -5.04 7.16 -1.08
CA SER A 176 -4.73 7.40 0.33
C SER A 176 -3.26 7.12 0.67
N PRO A 177 -2.26 7.69 -0.05
CA PRO A 177 -0.87 7.26 0.09
C PRO A 177 -0.28 7.66 1.45
N TRP A 178 0.49 6.75 2.07
CA TRP A 178 1.26 7.07 3.28
C TRP A 178 2.61 7.68 2.90
N LEU A 179 2.71 9.00 2.96
CA LEU A 179 3.82 9.79 2.41
C LEU A 179 4.91 10.15 3.42
N ASP A 180 4.60 10.15 4.73
CA ASP A 180 5.55 10.41 5.82
C ASP A 180 5.32 9.44 6.98
N VAL A 181 6.23 8.48 7.14
CA VAL A 181 6.09 7.49 8.22
C VAL A 181 6.43 8.06 9.61
N ARG A 182 7.04 9.23 9.69
CA ARG A 182 7.32 9.94 10.94
C ARG A 182 6.04 10.42 11.63
N MET A 183 4.95 10.58 10.86
CA MET A 183 3.65 11.06 11.34
C MET A 183 3.76 12.39 12.11
N ASN A 184 4.62 13.29 11.63
CA ASN A 184 4.97 14.52 12.35
C ASN A 184 4.11 15.73 11.93
N ASN A 185 3.27 15.62 10.90
CA ASN A 185 2.39 16.70 10.48
C ASN A 185 1.45 17.09 11.64
N PRO A 186 1.45 18.36 12.10
CA PRO A 186 0.65 18.78 13.25
C PRO A 186 -0.85 18.72 12.97
N LYS A 187 -1.28 18.85 11.72
CA LYS A 187 -2.70 18.81 11.33
C LYS A 187 -3.32 17.41 11.48
N ILE A 188 -2.53 16.35 11.53
CA ILE A 188 -3.03 14.98 11.79
C ILE A 188 -3.89 14.93 13.05
N ALA A 189 -3.52 15.67 14.11
CA ALA A 189 -4.28 15.67 15.37
C ALA A 189 -5.70 16.26 15.22
N GLU A 190 -5.94 17.08 14.22
CA GLU A 190 -7.25 17.70 13.97
C GLU A 190 -8.21 16.71 13.28
N ILE A 191 -7.69 15.75 12.55
CA ILE A 191 -8.45 14.77 11.75
C ILE A 191 -8.57 13.42 12.47
N GLU A 192 -7.63 13.06 13.35
CA GLU A 192 -7.55 11.72 13.97
C GLU A 192 -8.86 11.30 14.65
N GLU A 193 -9.66 12.24 15.19
CA GLU A 193 -10.99 11.93 15.78
C GLU A 193 -12.04 11.52 14.73
N ASN A 194 -11.85 11.94 13.48
CA ASN A 194 -12.75 11.63 12.37
C ASN A 194 -12.33 10.40 11.58
N ASP A 195 -11.09 9.92 11.74
CA ASP A 195 -10.61 8.72 11.05
C ASP A 195 -11.02 7.45 11.81
N PRO A 196 -11.93 6.63 11.26
CA PRO A 196 -12.39 5.42 11.93
C PRO A 196 -11.45 4.23 11.75
N MET A 197 -10.38 4.37 10.95
CA MET A 197 -9.54 3.24 10.53
C MET A 197 -8.11 3.35 11.02
N LEU A 198 -7.54 4.53 11.01
CA LEU A 198 -6.13 4.73 11.30
C LEU A 198 -5.91 5.32 12.70
N ASN A 199 -4.75 5.02 13.26
CA ASN A 199 -4.28 5.59 14.51
C ASN A 199 -2.82 6.03 14.36
N LYS A 200 -2.55 7.30 14.66
CA LYS A 200 -1.23 7.93 14.52
C LYS A 200 -0.13 7.14 15.21
N SER A 201 -0.37 6.69 16.45
CA SER A 201 0.65 5.98 17.24
C SER A 201 0.97 4.60 16.65
N ALA A 202 -0.04 3.89 16.16
CA ALA A 202 0.13 2.59 15.51
C ALA A 202 0.90 2.72 14.18
N LEU A 203 0.55 3.72 13.36
CA LEU A 203 1.27 4.01 12.13
C LEU A 203 2.73 4.39 12.40
N LYS A 204 2.98 5.28 13.35
CA LYS A 204 4.35 5.66 13.73
C LYS A 204 5.20 4.45 14.08
N LEU A 205 4.68 3.52 14.89
CA LEU A 205 5.38 2.29 15.24
C LEU A 205 5.66 1.41 14.01
N ALA A 206 4.69 1.28 13.12
CA ALA A 206 4.86 0.52 11.88
C ALA A 206 5.90 1.19 10.95
N GLY A 207 5.87 2.51 10.85
CA GLY A 207 6.84 3.29 10.09
C GLY A 207 8.27 3.20 10.62
N GLU A 208 8.45 3.26 11.94
CA GLU A 208 9.75 3.06 12.59
C GLU A 208 10.32 1.66 12.29
N ASN A 209 9.47 0.62 12.32
CA ASN A 209 9.87 -0.74 11.94
C ASN A 209 10.26 -0.82 10.46
N TYR A 210 9.50 -0.17 9.57
CA TYR A 210 9.79 -0.14 8.14
C TYR A 210 11.08 0.61 7.83
N ALA A 211 11.29 1.75 8.44
CA ALA A 211 12.51 2.54 8.32
C ALA A 211 13.76 1.79 8.82
N GLY A 212 13.59 0.92 9.81
CA GLY A 212 14.72 0.27 10.47
C GLY A 212 15.62 1.26 11.19
N LYS A 213 16.88 0.85 11.47
CA LYS A 213 17.78 1.61 12.34
C LYS A 213 18.13 3.01 11.81
N ASP A 214 18.29 3.16 10.48
CA ASP A 214 18.93 4.33 9.87
C ASP A 214 18.11 4.92 8.72
N GLY A 215 16.85 4.50 8.55
CA GLY A 215 16.05 4.87 7.38
C GLY A 215 15.00 5.96 7.62
N ILE A 216 14.81 6.41 8.86
CA ILE A 216 13.70 7.30 9.21
C ILE A 216 13.71 8.65 8.46
N ASP A 217 14.88 9.11 8.04
CA ASP A 217 15.03 10.35 7.26
C ASP A 217 15.22 10.10 5.75
N SER A 218 15.11 8.85 5.30
CA SER A 218 15.24 8.52 3.88
C SER A 218 13.97 8.88 3.11
N TYR A 219 14.08 9.51 1.95
CA TYR A 219 12.93 9.73 1.07
C TYR A 219 12.32 8.41 0.55
N LEU A 220 13.07 7.32 0.51
CA LEU A 220 12.56 6.00 0.18
C LEU A 220 11.58 5.45 1.23
N VAL A 221 11.54 6.09 2.39
CA VAL A 221 10.61 5.82 3.50
C VAL A 221 9.57 6.94 3.62
N ASN A 222 9.98 8.18 3.34
CA ASN A 222 9.13 9.37 3.37
C ASN A 222 9.11 10.04 1.98
N PRO A 223 8.36 9.50 1.02
CA PRO A 223 8.39 10.04 -0.35
C PRO A 223 7.89 11.48 -0.45
N VAL A 224 7.22 12.00 0.58
CA VAL A 224 6.95 13.44 0.65
C VAL A 224 8.23 14.28 0.54
N ASP A 225 9.39 13.77 0.92
CA ASP A 225 10.69 14.43 0.86
C ASP A 225 11.51 14.13 -0.40
N GLY A 226 10.99 13.26 -1.28
CA GLY A 226 11.71 12.78 -2.45
C GLY A 226 11.94 13.80 -3.56
N PRO A 227 12.67 13.41 -4.62
CA PRO A 227 12.90 14.22 -5.81
C PRO A 227 11.66 14.19 -6.71
N LEU A 228 11.01 15.35 -6.90
CA LEU A 228 9.74 15.46 -7.61
C LEU A 228 9.89 15.95 -9.06
N ASP A 229 11.04 16.48 -9.43
CA ASP A 229 11.28 17.18 -10.72
C ASP A 229 11.19 16.26 -11.96
N LYS A 230 11.25 14.96 -11.78
CA LYS A 230 11.12 13.97 -12.86
C LYS A 230 9.75 13.28 -12.92
N LEU A 231 8.89 13.52 -11.94
CA LEU A 231 7.57 12.88 -11.89
C LEU A 231 6.68 13.38 -13.03
N GLN A 232 5.91 12.46 -13.60
CA GLN A 232 4.97 12.72 -14.68
C GLN A 232 3.63 12.05 -14.38
N ASN A 233 2.52 12.72 -14.71
CA ASN A 233 1.16 12.19 -14.63
C ASN A 233 0.83 11.51 -13.31
N VAL A 234 1.10 12.20 -12.17
CA VAL A 234 0.74 11.69 -10.85
C VAL A 234 -0.68 12.11 -10.50
N SER A 235 -1.51 11.14 -10.11
CA SER A 235 -2.89 11.33 -9.66
C SER A 235 -3.05 10.72 -8.27
N ILE A 236 -3.58 11.49 -7.33
CA ILE A 236 -3.80 11.08 -5.93
C ILE A 236 -5.28 11.14 -5.62
N PHE A 237 -5.85 10.03 -5.16
CA PHE A 237 -7.19 9.96 -4.60
C PHE A 237 -7.08 9.93 -3.07
N THR A 238 -7.71 10.88 -2.40
CA THR A 238 -7.62 11.04 -0.94
C THR A 238 -8.95 11.47 -0.33
N GLY A 239 -9.13 11.28 0.96
CA GLY A 239 -10.35 11.62 1.67
C GLY A 239 -10.09 12.52 2.87
N THR A 240 -11.03 13.44 3.16
CA THR A 240 -10.86 14.41 4.26
C THR A 240 -10.99 13.79 5.66
N TYR A 241 -11.43 12.52 5.79
CA TYR A 241 -11.48 11.76 7.04
C TYR A 241 -10.36 10.70 7.10
N ASP A 242 -9.24 10.97 6.41
CA ASP A 242 -8.04 10.14 6.39
C ASP A 242 -6.86 10.95 6.94
N ILE A 243 -6.25 10.50 8.04
CA ILE A 243 -5.13 11.23 8.67
C ILE A 243 -3.88 11.32 7.78
N LEU A 244 -3.81 10.55 6.69
CA LEU A 244 -2.73 10.62 5.71
C LEU A 244 -2.95 11.72 4.66
N ASN A 245 -4.15 12.28 4.59
CA ASN A 245 -4.49 13.35 3.64
C ASN A 245 -3.61 14.60 3.80
N GLU A 246 -3.26 14.95 5.02
CA GLU A 246 -2.52 16.18 5.33
C GLU A 246 -1.11 16.22 4.71
N ASP A 247 -0.51 15.07 4.44
CA ASP A 247 0.79 15.00 3.78
C ASP A 247 0.67 15.09 2.25
N VAL A 248 -0.52 14.90 1.69
CA VAL A 248 -0.81 15.13 0.26
C VAL A 248 -0.68 16.60 -0.09
N ASP A 249 -1.17 17.50 0.77
CA ASP A 249 -1.03 18.94 0.60
C ASP A 249 0.45 19.36 0.60
N VAL A 250 1.24 18.81 1.54
CA VAL A 250 2.68 19.05 1.62
C VAL A 250 3.39 18.61 0.34
N LEU A 251 3.06 17.40 -0.15
CA LEU A 251 3.62 16.86 -1.40
C LEU A 251 3.27 17.78 -2.58
N LYS A 252 2.02 18.20 -2.72
CA LYS A 252 1.54 19.07 -3.79
C LYS A 252 2.26 20.41 -3.79
N GLU A 253 2.39 21.08 -2.64
CA GLU A 253 3.12 22.33 -2.51
C GLU A 253 4.60 22.19 -2.91
N ARG A 254 5.24 21.06 -2.59
CA ARG A 254 6.62 20.78 -2.98
C ARG A 254 6.75 20.55 -4.48
N ALA A 255 5.81 19.80 -5.06
CA ALA A 255 5.78 19.53 -6.50
C ALA A 255 5.62 20.84 -7.32
N GLU A 256 4.73 21.72 -6.91
CA GLU A 256 4.52 23.03 -7.54
C GLU A 256 5.80 23.88 -7.55
N LYS A 257 6.60 23.85 -6.48
CA LYS A 257 7.88 24.59 -6.37
C LYS A 257 8.94 24.12 -7.38
N VAL A 258 8.87 22.87 -7.83
CA VAL A 258 9.79 22.32 -8.84
C VAL A 258 9.15 22.24 -10.24
N GLY A 259 7.93 22.77 -10.39
CA GLY A 259 7.21 22.79 -11.67
C GLY A 259 6.55 21.46 -12.05
N THR A 260 6.41 20.54 -11.11
CA THR A 260 5.73 19.26 -11.30
C THR A 260 4.25 19.39 -10.93
N ASN A 261 3.37 18.92 -11.81
CA ASN A 261 1.93 18.90 -11.54
C ASN A 261 1.49 17.55 -10.96
N ILE A 262 0.82 17.60 -9.81
CA ILE A 262 0.15 16.46 -9.18
C ILE A 262 -1.35 16.74 -9.16
N ASN A 263 -2.14 15.84 -9.76
CA ASN A 263 -3.59 15.94 -9.74
C ASN A 263 -4.13 15.30 -8.45
N VAL A 264 -4.82 16.08 -7.63
CA VAL A 264 -5.42 15.59 -6.38
C VAL A 264 -6.94 15.54 -6.53
N TYR A 265 -7.50 14.37 -6.28
CA TYR A 265 -8.93 14.07 -6.26
C TYR A 265 -9.35 13.83 -4.81
N GLU A 266 -9.64 14.92 -4.11
CA GLU A 266 -10.06 14.87 -2.71
C GLU A 266 -11.57 14.64 -2.63
N THR A 267 -11.98 13.70 -1.78
CA THR A 267 -13.39 13.39 -1.51
C THR A 267 -13.74 13.76 -0.09
N GLU A 268 -14.71 14.67 0.07
CA GLU A 268 -15.18 15.11 1.38
C GLU A 268 -15.79 13.93 2.16
N GLN A 269 -15.42 13.80 3.46
CA GLN A 269 -15.85 12.75 4.39
C GLN A 269 -15.45 11.31 3.97
N ALA A 270 -14.68 11.14 2.91
CA ALA A 270 -14.16 9.83 2.59
C ALA A 270 -13.06 9.43 3.59
N THR A 271 -13.08 8.15 3.97
CA THR A 271 -12.14 7.56 4.92
C THR A 271 -10.96 6.91 4.22
N HIS A 272 -9.96 6.46 4.96
CA HIS A 272 -8.80 5.79 4.42
C HIS A 272 -9.14 4.67 3.43
N ILE A 273 -8.50 4.68 2.25
CA ILE A 273 -8.64 3.69 1.14
C ILE A 273 -10.09 3.31 0.79
N TRP A 274 -11.03 4.23 0.91
CA TRP A 274 -12.46 3.98 0.70
C TRP A 274 -12.79 3.38 -0.68
N LEU A 275 -11.97 3.64 -1.69
CA LEU A 275 -12.15 3.09 -3.03
C LEU A 275 -12.02 1.56 -3.08
N LEU A 276 -11.20 0.97 -2.21
CA LEU A 276 -11.04 -0.47 -2.11
C LEU A 276 -12.25 -1.16 -1.46
N TYR A 277 -13.04 -0.42 -0.69
CA TYR A 277 -14.22 -0.93 0.00
C TYR A 277 -15.53 -0.78 -0.78
N LYS A 278 -15.46 -0.44 -2.08
CA LYS A 278 -16.60 -0.35 -2.99
C LYS A 278 -17.60 -1.52 -2.85
N TYR A 279 -17.13 -2.70 -2.47
CA TYR A 279 -17.93 -3.93 -2.37
C TYR A 279 -18.51 -4.21 -0.99
N LYS A 280 -18.26 -3.34 0.01
CA LYS A 280 -18.83 -3.46 1.36
C LYS A 280 -20.02 -2.51 1.52
N ASP A 281 -21.20 -2.96 1.10
CA ASP A 281 -22.49 -2.24 1.25
C ASP A 281 -22.53 -0.81 0.65
N LYS A 282 -21.55 -0.47 -0.20
CA LYS A 282 -21.36 0.86 -0.78
C LYS A 282 -21.44 0.87 -2.32
N GLU A 283 -22.01 -0.17 -2.90
CA GLU A 283 -22.09 -0.33 -4.38
C GLU A 283 -22.84 0.85 -5.06
N ASN A 284 -23.67 1.58 -4.31
CA ASN A 284 -24.40 2.76 -4.78
C ASN A 284 -24.03 4.05 -4.02
N ASP A 285 -22.98 4.06 -3.20
CA ASP A 285 -22.56 5.23 -2.46
C ASP A 285 -21.84 6.23 -3.42
N PRO A 286 -22.40 7.45 -3.62
CA PRO A 286 -21.78 8.45 -4.50
C PRO A 286 -20.36 8.82 -4.09
N LEU A 287 -20.02 8.77 -2.80
CA LEU A 287 -18.66 9.04 -2.29
C LEU A 287 -17.63 8.04 -2.82
N VAL A 288 -18.09 6.85 -3.24
CA VAL A 288 -17.22 5.82 -3.82
C VAL A 288 -17.33 5.79 -5.34
N GLN A 289 -18.55 5.86 -5.88
CA GLN A 289 -18.81 5.62 -7.31
C GLN A 289 -18.16 6.68 -8.21
N GLU A 290 -18.31 7.95 -7.90
CA GLU A 290 -17.78 9.01 -8.76
C GLU A 290 -16.24 9.05 -8.77
N PRO A 291 -15.53 9.01 -7.62
CA PRO A 291 -14.06 8.93 -7.64
C PRO A 291 -13.54 7.64 -8.26
N TYR A 292 -14.22 6.50 -8.04
CA TYR A 292 -13.85 5.24 -8.68
C TYR A 292 -13.97 5.31 -10.20
N LYS A 293 -15.06 5.89 -10.71
CA LYS A 293 -15.26 6.12 -12.14
C LYS A 293 -14.18 7.05 -12.70
N GLN A 294 -13.83 8.12 -12.01
CA GLN A 294 -12.72 9.01 -12.40
C GLN A 294 -11.41 8.24 -12.50
N MET A 295 -11.10 7.38 -11.53
CA MET A 295 -9.92 6.54 -11.56
C MET A 295 -9.90 5.59 -12.77
N ILE A 296 -11.02 4.95 -13.08
CA ILE A 296 -11.15 4.08 -14.25
C ILE A 296 -11.00 4.88 -15.57
N GLU A 297 -11.56 6.08 -15.65
CA GLU A 297 -11.39 6.95 -16.82
C GLU A 297 -9.92 7.40 -17.01
N LEU A 298 -9.19 7.68 -15.94
CA LEU A 298 -7.74 7.95 -16.01
C LEU A 298 -7.00 6.74 -16.59
N LEU A 299 -7.33 5.52 -16.14
CA LEU A 299 -6.71 4.28 -16.61
C LEU A 299 -7.07 3.95 -18.08
N LYS A 300 -8.24 4.37 -18.59
CA LYS A 300 -8.64 4.20 -19.99
C LYS A 300 -7.92 5.15 -20.94
N ASN A 301 -7.56 6.32 -20.45
CA ASN A 301 -6.92 7.36 -21.26
C ASN A 301 -5.37 7.31 -21.17
N ASN A 302 -4.86 6.23 -20.62
CA ASN A 302 -3.44 5.96 -20.44
C ASN A 302 -2.73 5.66 -21.75
#